data_f73e49a54dc9a3d30f6c521e51085bcc
#
_entry.id   f73e49a54dc9a3d30f6c521e51085bcc
#
_cell.length_a   1.000
_cell.length_b   1.000
_cell.length_c   1.000
_cell.angle_alpha   90.00
_cell.angle_beta   90.00
_cell.angle_gamma   90.00
#
_symmetry.space_group_name_H-M   'P 1'
#
loop_
_entity.id
_entity.type
_entity.pdbx_description
1 polymer ?
#
loop_
_entity_poly.entity_id
_entity_poly.type
_entity_poly.pdbx_seq_one_letter_code
_entity_poly.pdbx_strand_id
1 'polypeptide(L)'
;KVPKAFQLWKNFALYSPVFPIARIIGSGTFKKLGPDERRAYDAPFPNKKYKAGARAFPKLVPVTPDDPASDANRKAWKVLEQWDKPFLTTFSNGDPITRGGDKYMQERIPGAKGQPHQTLVGGHFLQEDSPVQFARAVNALIARLES
;
A
#
# COMPACT_ATOMS: atom_id res chain seq x y z
N LYS A 1 16.85 -4.99 1.37
CA LYS A 1 16.61 -6.10 2.33
C LYS A 1 15.16 -6.02 2.78
N VAL A 2 14.38 -7.08 2.58
CA VAL A 2 12.94 -7.09 2.91
C VAL A 2 12.75 -6.91 4.43
N PRO A 3 11.84 -6.01 4.88
CA PRO A 3 11.59 -5.81 6.30
C PRO A 3 11.14 -7.11 7.00
N LYS A 4 11.61 -7.36 8.22
CA LYS A 4 11.20 -8.53 9.02
C LYS A 4 9.68 -8.58 9.21
N ALA A 5 9.03 -7.42 9.39
CA ALA A 5 7.57 -7.32 9.51
C ALA A 5 6.85 -7.89 8.29
N PHE A 6 7.35 -7.65 7.07
CA PHE A 6 6.78 -8.21 5.86
C PHE A 6 6.94 -9.74 5.79
N GLN A 7 8.10 -10.28 6.22
CA GLN A 7 8.31 -11.74 6.25
C GLN A 7 7.34 -12.42 7.23
N LEU A 8 7.13 -11.83 8.41
CA LEU A 8 6.17 -12.33 9.38
C LEU A 8 4.73 -12.28 8.82
N TRP A 9 4.38 -11.18 8.17
CA TRP A 9 3.09 -11.04 7.50
C TRP A 9 2.90 -12.09 6.40
N LYS A 10 3.89 -12.29 5.53
CA LYS A 10 3.86 -13.30 4.46
C LYS A 10 3.62 -14.71 5.02
N ASN A 11 4.35 -15.08 6.06
CA ASN A 11 4.20 -16.38 6.71
C ASN A 11 2.82 -16.53 7.37
N PHE A 12 2.34 -15.51 8.06
CA PHE A 12 1.00 -15.50 8.63
C PHE A 12 -0.07 -15.66 7.54
N ALA A 13 0.00 -14.89 6.46
CA ALA A 13 -0.97 -14.95 5.37
C ALA A 13 -1.04 -16.33 4.73
N LEU A 14 0.11 -16.99 4.54
CA LEU A 14 0.19 -18.28 3.87
C LEU A 14 -0.21 -19.45 4.78
N TYR A 15 0.21 -19.45 6.04
CA TYR A 15 0.18 -20.64 6.87
C TYR A 15 -0.76 -20.56 8.08
N SER A 16 -1.27 -19.38 8.46
CA SER A 16 -2.18 -19.27 9.59
C SER A 16 -3.49 -20.03 9.33
N PRO A 17 -3.99 -20.81 10.28
CA PRO A 17 -5.29 -21.49 10.18
C PRO A 17 -6.46 -20.50 10.16
N VAL A 18 -6.26 -19.31 10.71
CA VAL A 18 -7.25 -18.22 10.75
C VAL A 18 -6.77 -17.01 9.97
N PHE A 19 -7.70 -16.33 9.30
CA PHE A 19 -7.40 -15.11 8.53
C PHE A 19 -8.57 -14.12 8.67
N PRO A 20 -8.63 -13.39 9.81
CA PRO A 20 -9.71 -12.47 10.13
C PRO A 20 -9.47 -11.11 9.43
N ILE A 21 -10.13 -10.87 8.31
CA ILE A 21 -9.88 -9.71 7.42
C ILE A 21 -10.03 -8.39 8.18
N ALA A 22 -11.19 -8.14 8.79
CA ALA A 22 -11.44 -6.87 9.50
C ALA A 22 -10.45 -6.63 10.65
N ARG A 23 -10.00 -7.69 11.34
CA ARG A 23 -8.98 -7.56 12.39
C ARG A 23 -7.61 -7.22 11.84
N ILE A 24 -7.25 -7.81 10.69
CA ILE A 24 -5.99 -7.51 9.99
C ILE A 24 -5.97 -6.04 9.55
N ILE A 25 -7.04 -5.57 8.91
CA ILE A 25 -7.17 -4.16 8.52
C ILE A 25 -7.06 -3.25 9.75
N GLY A 26 -7.85 -3.52 10.81
CA GLY A 26 -7.83 -2.73 12.04
C GLY A 26 -6.49 -2.73 12.78
N SER A 27 -5.63 -3.73 12.58
CA SER A 27 -4.27 -3.72 13.15
C SER A 27 -3.30 -2.80 12.41
N GLY A 28 -3.64 -2.40 11.18
CA GLY A 28 -2.86 -1.50 10.35
C GLY A 28 -3.40 -0.06 10.31
N THR A 29 -4.42 0.26 11.10
CA THR A 29 -4.98 1.62 11.24
C THR A 29 -4.64 2.23 12.59
N PHE A 30 -4.56 3.55 12.67
CA PHE A 30 -4.46 4.29 13.92
C PHE A 30 -5.83 4.40 14.60
N LYS A 31 -6.89 4.67 13.81
CA LYS A 31 -8.24 4.66 14.35
C LYS A 31 -8.73 3.24 14.62
N LYS A 32 -9.58 3.10 15.63
CA LYS A 32 -10.29 1.85 15.89
C LYS A 32 -11.47 1.71 14.93
N LEU A 33 -11.50 0.66 14.10
CA LEU A 33 -12.64 0.38 13.23
C LEU A 33 -13.90 0.09 14.05
N GLY A 34 -15.00 0.74 13.70
CA GLY A 34 -16.32 0.49 14.27
C GLY A 34 -16.92 -0.85 13.83
N PRO A 35 -18.05 -1.26 14.44
CA PRO A 35 -18.70 -2.52 14.10
C PRO A 35 -19.14 -2.61 12.64
N ASP A 36 -19.63 -1.51 12.06
CA ASP A 36 -20.11 -1.46 10.69
C ASP A 36 -18.97 -1.54 9.69
N GLU A 37 -17.87 -0.82 9.93
CA GLU A 37 -16.66 -0.89 9.12
C GLU A 37 -16.08 -2.31 9.11
N ARG A 38 -16.04 -2.97 10.27
CA ARG A 38 -15.60 -4.36 10.37
C ARG A 38 -16.49 -5.32 9.57
N ARG A 39 -17.81 -5.16 9.67
CA ARG A 39 -18.75 -5.95 8.87
C ARG A 39 -18.55 -5.73 7.37
N ALA A 40 -18.32 -4.49 6.95
CA ALA A 40 -18.05 -4.15 5.57
C ALA A 40 -16.78 -4.84 5.04
N TYR A 41 -15.69 -4.84 5.84
CA TYR A 41 -14.45 -5.54 5.45
C TYR A 41 -14.59 -7.06 5.43
N ASP A 42 -15.38 -7.66 6.30
CA ASP A 42 -15.59 -9.11 6.32
C ASP A 42 -16.62 -9.59 5.28
N ALA A 43 -17.54 -8.73 4.83
CA ALA A 43 -18.62 -9.08 3.92
C ALA A 43 -18.18 -9.77 2.60
N PRO A 44 -17.09 -9.36 1.92
CA PRO A 44 -16.62 -10.03 0.71
C PRO A 44 -16.04 -11.43 0.97
N PHE A 45 -15.86 -11.83 2.22
CA PHE A 45 -15.13 -13.05 2.61
C PHE A 45 -15.96 -14.01 3.48
N PRO A 46 -17.13 -14.48 3.00
CA PRO A 46 -18.06 -15.29 3.81
C PRO A 46 -17.47 -16.64 4.26
N ASN A 47 -16.46 -17.14 3.57
CA ASN A 47 -15.76 -18.38 3.96
C ASN A 47 -14.31 -18.41 3.46
N LYS A 48 -13.57 -19.49 3.75
CA LYS A 48 -12.15 -19.66 3.41
C LYS A 48 -11.83 -19.53 1.92
N LYS A 49 -12.73 -19.98 1.03
CA LYS A 49 -12.51 -19.96 -0.43
C LYS A 49 -12.36 -18.52 -0.94
N TYR A 50 -13.18 -17.61 -0.42
CA TYR A 50 -13.13 -16.19 -0.80
C TYR A 50 -11.86 -15.47 -0.30
N LYS A 51 -11.15 -16.02 0.69
CA LYS A 51 -9.89 -15.46 1.22
C LYS A 51 -8.64 -15.89 0.43
N ALA A 52 -8.76 -16.77 -0.55
CA ALA A 52 -7.63 -17.35 -1.25
C ALA A 52 -6.74 -16.28 -1.92
N GLY A 53 -7.35 -15.30 -2.61
CA GLY A 53 -6.63 -14.19 -3.23
C GLY A 53 -5.87 -13.34 -2.20
N ALA A 54 -6.55 -12.86 -1.16
CA ALA A 54 -5.94 -12.04 -0.11
C ALA A 54 -4.75 -12.76 0.58
N ARG A 55 -4.84 -14.07 0.75
CA ARG A 55 -3.75 -14.90 1.31
C ARG A 55 -2.58 -15.08 0.35
N ALA A 56 -2.86 -15.15 -0.97
CA ALA A 56 -1.84 -15.37 -1.98
C ALA A 56 -1.01 -14.11 -2.30
N PHE A 57 -1.60 -12.91 -2.20
CA PHE A 57 -0.95 -11.65 -2.58
C PHE A 57 0.45 -11.44 -1.98
N PRO A 58 0.71 -11.66 -0.68
CA PRO A 58 2.04 -11.48 -0.11
C PRO A 58 3.10 -12.40 -0.72
N LYS A 59 2.69 -13.54 -1.30
CA LYS A 59 3.62 -14.45 -2.00
C LYS A 59 4.10 -13.86 -3.32
N LEU A 60 3.32 -12.99 -3.95
CA LEU A 60 3.63 -12.41 -5.26
C LEU A 60 4.61 -11.23 -5.17
N VAL A 61 4.88 -10.72 -3.97
CA VAL A 61 5.86 -9.64 -3.78
C VAL A 61 7.28 -10.23 -3.89
N PRO A 62 8.11 -9.76 -4.84
CA PRO A 62 9.47 -10.26 -5.00
C PRO A 62 10.33 -9.88 -3.80
N VAL A 63 10.92 -10.88 -3.16
CA VAL A 63 11.72 -10.69 -1.93
C VAL A 63 13.19 -11.06 -2.12
N THR A 64 13.52 -11.72 -3.22
CA THR A 64 14.88 -12.09 -3.62
C THR A 64 15.13 -11.70 -5.08
N PRO A 65 16.39 -11.55 -5.50
CA PRO A 65 16.71 -11.25 -6.90
C PRO A 65 16.21 -12.32 -7.89
N ASP A 66 16.12 -13.55 -7.45
CA ASP A 66 15.72 -14.71 -8.27
C ASP A 66 14.21 -15.00 -8.24
N ASP A 67 13.44 -14.17 -7.53
CA ASP A 67 11.97 -14.31 -7.52
C ASP A 67 11.43 -14.09 -8.94
N PRO A 68 10.47 -14.92 -9.43
CA PRO A 68 9.92 -14.80 -10.79
C PRO A 68 9.38 -13.41 -11.13
N ALA A 69 8.87 -12.65 -10.14
CA ALA A 69 8.37 -11.29 -10.34
C ALA A 69 9.48 -10.22 -10.38
N SER A 70 10.72 -10.56 -10.01
CA SER A 70 11.82 -9.58 -9.90
C SER A 70 12.21 -8.96 -11.23
N ASP A 71 12.18 -9.73 -12.34
CA ASP A 71 12.49 -9.20 -13.67
C ASP A 71 11.43 -8.21 -14.17
N ALA A 72 10.17 -8.54 -13.98
CA ALA A 72 9.06 -7.64 -14.32
C ALA A 72 9.14 -6.33 -13.51
N ASN A 73 9.46 -6.43 -12.22
CA ASN A 73 9.64 -5.27 -11.36
C ASN A 73 10.82 -4.39 -11.81
N ARG A 74 11.98 -4.99 -12.13
CA ARG A 74 13.13 -4.24 -12.68
C ARG A 74 12.80 -3.51 -13.99
N LYS A 75 12.03 -4.16 -14.88
CA LYS A 75 11.57 -3.53 -16.14
C LYS A 75 10.62 -2.36 -15.86
N ALA A 76 9.69 -2.52 -14.93
CA ALA A 76 8.78 -1.46 -14.51
C ALA A 76 9.54 -0.25 -13.94
N TRP A 77 10.57 -0.48 -13.11
CA TRP A 77 11.42 0.60 -12.60
C TRP A 77 12.16 1.37 -13.70
N LYS A 78 12.68 0.68 -14.73
CA LYS A 78 13.30 1.37 -15.89
C LYS A 78 12.33 2.32 -16.61
N VAL A 79 11.05 1.97 -16.66
CA VAL A 79 10.01 2.86 -17.23
C VAL A 79 9.71 4.01 -16.27
N LEU A 80 9.57 3.75 -14.97
CA LEU A 80 9.32 4.79 -13.98
C LEU A 80 10.47 5.81 -13.87
N GLU A 81 11.72 5.37 -14.01
CA GLU A 81 12.90 6.23 -14.02
C GLU A 81 12.96 7.18 -15.23
N GLN A 82 12.09 6.98 -16.22
CA GLN A 82 11.92 7.84 -17.40
C GLN A 82 10.54 8.53 -17.43
N TRP A 83 9.74 8.36 -16.37
CA TRP A 83 8.39 8.89 -16.30
C TRP A 83 8.41 10.38 -15.96
N ASP A 84 8.09 11.23 -16.92
CA ASP A 84 8.11 12.70 -16.82
C ASP A 84 6.75 13.33 -16.51
N LYS A 85 5.66 12.54 -16.61
CA LYS A 85 4.32 13.01 -16.26
C LYS A 85 4.17 13.18 -14.75
N PRO A 86 3.32 14.09 -14.26
CA PRO A 86 3.12 14.33 -12.84
C PRO A 86 2.95 13.06 -12.04
N PHE A 87 3.76 12.89 -10.99
CA PHE A 87 3.78 11.74 -10.12
C PHE A 87 3.75 12.19 -8.66
N LEU A 88 2.57 12.12 -8.03
CA LEU A 88 2.37 12.51 -6.64
C LEU A 88 2.54 11.33 -5.70
N THR A 89 3.26 11.51 -4.61
CA THR A 89 3.29 10.56 -3.50
C THR A 89 2.50 11.10 -2.31
N THR A 90 1.65 10.25 -1.73
CA THR A 90 0.91 10.52 -0.50
C THR A 90 1.07 9.31 0.41
N PHE A 91 1.93 9.45 1.40
CA PHE A 91 2.30 8.38 2.33
C PHE A 91 1.83 8.69 3.75
N SER A 92 1.82 7.69 4.63
CA SER A 92 1.51 7.87 6.03
C SER A 92 2.80 7.96 6.88
N ASN A 93 2.70 8.65 8.03
CA ASN A 93 3.80 8.75 8.97
C ASN A 93 3.96 7.50 9.88
N GLY A 94 2.95 6.65 9.94
CA GLY A 94 2.91 5.49 10.84
C GLY A 94 2.93 4.12 10.18
N ASP A 95 3.08 4.04 8.84
CA ASP A 95 3.16 2.75 8.15
C ASP A 95 4.52 2.08 8.35
N PRO A 96 4.60 0.93 9.01
CA PRO A 96 5.88 0.22 9.21
C PRO A 96 6.32 -0.55 7.96
N ILE A 97 5.46 -0.70 6.94
CA ILE A 97 5.71 -1.54 5.76
C ILE A 97 6.31 -0.72 4.62
N THR A 98 5.73 0.44 4.30
CA THR A 98 6.11 1.25 3.13
C THR A 98 6.89 2.52 3.48
N ARG A 99 7.15 2.77 4.77
CA ARG A 99 7.90 3.94 5.24
C ARG A 99 9.20 4.17 4.45
N GLY A 100 9.38 5.39 3.94
CA GLY A 100 10.56 5.78 3.17
C GLY A 100 10.48 5.44 1.68
N GLY A 101 9.45 4.72 1.24
CA GLY A 101 9.21 4.44 -0.17
C GLY A 101 8.88 5.69 -0.97
N ASP A 102 8.25 6.68 -0.34
CA ASP A 102 7.97 7.99 -0.91
C ASP A 102 9.24 8.71 -1.38
N LYS A 103 10.25 8.80 -0.52
CA LYS A 103 11.55 9.44 -0.85
C LYS A 103 12.25 8.72 -1.99
N TYR A 104 12.27 7.39 -1.95
CA TYR A 104 12.85 6.58 -3.01
C TYR A 104 12.20 6.84 -4.37
N MET A 105 10.87 6.98 -4.41
CA MET A 105 10.13 7.32 -5.63
C MET A 105 10.39 8.75 -6.07
N GLN A 106 10.35 9.71 -5.14
CA GLN A 106 10.58 11.14 -5.42
C GLN A 106 11.96 11.42 -6.00
N GLU A 107 12.98 10.70 -5.57
CA GLU A 107 14.36 10.84 -6.04
C GLU A 107 14.58 10.24 -7.43
N ARG A 108 13.84 9.20 -7.78
CA ARG A 108 14.09 8.41 -9.01
C ARG A 108 13.14 8.69 -10.16
N ILE A 109 11.93 9.16 -9.86
CA ILE A 109 10.89 9.39 -10.88
C ILE A 109 10.90 10.87 -11.28
N PRO A 110 11.30 11.24 -12.50
CA PRO A 110 11.40 12.63 -12.93
C PRO A 110 10.11 13.43 -12.74
N GLY A 111 8.95 12.83 -13.02
CA GLY A 111 7.64 13.45 -12.85
C GLY A 111 7.24 13.72 -11.42
N ALA A 112 7.98 13.22 -10.42
CA ALA A 112 7.77 13.55 -9.01
C ALA A 112 8.33 14.93 -8.63
N LYS A 113 9.32 15.44 -9.40
CA LYS A 113 9.97 16.71 -9.08
C LYS A 113 8.97 17.87 -9.08
N GLY A 114 8.98 18.65 -7.99
CA GLY A 114 8.11 19.83 -7.84
C GLY A 114 6.63 19.51 -7.57
N GLN A 115 6.28 18.26 -7.35
CA GLN A 115 4.92 17.90 -6.95
C GLN A 115 4.68 18.17 -5.44
N PRO A 116 3.43 18.50 -5.04
CA PRO A 116 3.08 18.76 -3.65
C PRO A 116 2.90 17.46 -2.86
N HIS A 117 3.99 16.72 -2.71
CA HIS A 117 4.00 15.48 -1.93
C HIS A 117 3.52 15.67 -0.51
N GLN A 118 2.81 14.69 0.04
CA GLN A 118 2.24 14.78 1.37
C GLN A 118 2.59 13.54 2.20
N THR A 119 2.83 13.79 3.49
CA THR A 119 2.85 12.75 4.52
C THR A 119 1.67 13.00 5.45
N LEU A 120 0.71 12.08 5.46
CA LEU A 120 -0.51 12.18 6.25
C LEU A 120 -0.39 11.39 7.56
N VAL A 121 -1.22 11.74 8.53
CA VAL A 121 -1.29 11.01 9.80
C VAL A 121 -2.09 9.73 9.61
N GLY A 122 -1.48 8.58 9.86
CA GLY A 122 -2.17 7.29 9.74
C GLY A 122 -1.21 6.10 9.76
N GLY A 123 -1.79 4.91 9.77
CA GLY A 123 -1.12 3.63 9.65
C GLY A 123 -0.97 3.17 8.19
N HIS A 124 -0.95 1.87 8.00
CA HIS A 124 -0.82 1.25 6.67
C HIS A 124 -2.06 1.46 5.80
N PHE A 125 -3.24 1.51 6.39
CA PHE A 125 -4.51 1.73 5.69
C PHE A 125 -4.94 3.19 5.79
N LEU A 126 -4.21 4.05 5.09
CA LEU A 126 -4.34 5.49 5.11
C LEU A 126 -5.75 5.99 4.72
N GLN A 127 -6.45 5.26 3.84
CA GLN A 127 -7.82 5.53 3.45
C GLN A 127 -8.82 5.45 4.63
N GLU A 128 -8.45 4.75 5.71
CA GLU A 128 -9.25 4.68 6.93
C GLU A 128 -8.92 5.81 7.90
N ASP A 129 -7.64 6.14 8.01
CA ASP A 129 -7.16 7.09 9.01
C ASP A 129 -7.31 8.56 8.57
N SER A 130 -7.06 8.84 7.28
CA SER A 130 -7.06 10.19 6.72
C SER A 130 -7.78 10.28 5.36
N PRO A 131 -9.04 9.79 5.24
CA PRO A 131 -9.74 9.69 3.95
C PRO A 131 -9.93 11.05 3.27
N VAL A 132 -10.30 12.08 4.03
CA VAL A 132 -10.56 13.42 3.49
C VAL A 132 -9.28 14.07 2.95
N GLN A 133 -8.19 13.98 3.69
CA GLN A 133 -6.90 14.53 3.28
C GLN A 133 -6.35 13.78 2.08
N PHE A 134 -6.50 12.46 2.05
CA PHE A 134 -6.09 11.63 0.92
C PHE A 134 -6.88 11.98 -0.35
N ALA A 135 -8.21 12.10 -0.25
CA ALA A 135 -9.05 12.53 -1.37
C ALA A 135 -8.70 13.95 -1.86
N ARG A 136 -8.42 14.89 -0.95
CA ARG A 136 -7.97 16.25 -1.31
C ARG A 136 -6.66 16.24 -2.08
N ALA A 137 -5.70 15.40 -1.71
CA ALA A 137 -4.44 15.27 -2.44
C ALA A 137 -4.65 14.77 -3.87
N VAL A 138 -5.53 13.78 -4.06
CA VAL A 138 -5.90 13.26 -5.38
C VAL A 138 -6.59 14.34 -6.22
N ASN A 139 -7.60 15.01 -5.67
CA ASN A 139 -8.34 16.06 -6.38
C ASN A 139 -7.45 17.24 -6.77
N ALA A 140 -6.52 17.64 -5.89
CA ALA A 140 -5.55 18.69 -6.19
C ALA A 140 -4.60 18.31 -7.34
N LEU A 141 -4.19 17.04 -7.44
CA LEU A 141 -3.42 16.57 -8.58
C LEU A 141 -4.23 16.63 -9.87
N ILE A 142 -5.49 16.16 -9.85
CA ILE A 142 -6.37 16.19 -11.03
C ILE A 142 -6.56 17.63 -11.52
N ALA A 143 -6.90 18.56 -10.64
CA ALA A 143 -7.09 19.96 -11.01
C ALA A 143 -5.85 20.61 -11.63
N ARG A 144 -4.65 20.20 -11.21
CA ARG A 144 -3.38 20.67 -11.82
C ARG A 144 -3.10 20.07 -13.20
N LEU A 145 -3.70 18.94 -13.52
CA LEU A 145 -3.56 18.31 -14.84
C LEU A 145 -4.52 18.88 -15.86
N GLU A 146 -5.59 19.53 -15.42
CA GLU A 146 -6.63 20.15 -16.24
C GLU A 146 -6.38 21.64 -16.50
N SER A 147 -5.42 22.24 -15.80
CA SER A 147 -5.01 23.65 -15.92
C SER A 147 -3.84 23.80 -16.91
#